data_5185bfaecf2de226e8a2639f19573de6
#
_entry.id   5185bfaecf2de226e8a2639f19573de6
#
_cell.length_a   1.000
_cell.length_b   1.000
_cell.length_c   1.000
_cell.angle_alpha   90.00
_cell.angle_beta   90.00
_cell.angle_gamma   90.00
#
_symmetry.space_group_name_H-M   'P 1'
#
loop_
_entity.id
_entity.type
_entity.pdbx_description
1 polymer ?
#
loop_
_entity_poly.entity_id
_entity_poly.type
_entity_poly.pdbx_seq_one_letter_code
_entity_poly.pdbx_strand_id
1 'polypeptide(L)'
;MKKASWVIHLVFWFLICAMVLPIAAATKKLNVVTSTADMAALAQEVGGDKISVDSIAKGYQDPHFVEAKPSFLLKLREADLLINVGLQLEIGWLPPLITQSWNPRIQVGAQGYLDASQFCEILEIPQGTVTRAEGDVHPLGNPHYWLDPDNGRRIARGIANKLADLDPADAAYFQQRFEEFNKRLSAAELKWDAEMKPYRGQKVVTYHRSFPNFARHFGLDVIGYVEPRPGIPPTPSHTIELIQLIKRENCKVVLVEPYFDLKTPQSIGRETGAQVIVYLPSVGGEKQVTNYFELFDYDIGLLIKAFQSSH
;
A
#
# COMPACT_ATOMS: atom_id res chain seq x y z
N MET A 1 68.17 19.77 -73.37
CA MET A 1 67.41 18.57 -73.04
C MET A 1 67.09 18.64 -71.58
N LYS A 2 65.89 19.10 -71.18
CA LYS A 2 65.44 19.27 -69.81
C LYS A 2 64.40 18.22 -69.46
N LYS A 3 64.68 17.35 -68.48
CA LYS A 3 63.74 16.35 -68.00
C LYS A 3 62.81 17.03 -66.98
N ALA A 4 61.50 17.00 -67.20
CA ALA A 4 60.52 17.45 -66.26
C ALA A 4 60.14 16.31 -65.30
N SER A 5 60.30 16.59 -63.98
CA SER A 5 59.89 15.68 -62.91
C SER A 5 58.47 16.01 -62.47
N TRP A 6 57.59 15.03 -62.58
CA TRP A 6 56.19 15.14 -62.05
C TRP A 6 56.14 14.60 -60.66
N VAL A 7 55.88 15.50 -59.67
CA VAL A 7 55.61 15.12 -58.28
C VAL A 7 54.08 15.00 -58.12
N ILE A 8 53.63 13.75 -57.94
CA ILE A 8 52.24 13.45 -57.60
C ILE A 8 52.03 13.66 -56.10
N HIS A 9 51.22 14.63 -55.73
CA HIS A 9 50.76 14.84 -54.35
C HIS A 9 49.49 14.01 -54.15
N LEU A 10 49.61 12.89 -53.44
CA LEU A 10 48.48 12.12 -52.92
C LEU A 10 47.97 12.81 -51.66
N VAL A 11 46.83 13.49 -51.76
CA VAL A 11 46.13 14.04 -50.60
C VAL A 11 45.29 12.92 -50.01
N PHE A 12 45.71 12.41 -48.85
CA PHE A 12 44.95 11.44 -48.04
C PHE A 12 43.88 12.19 -47.27
N TRP A 13 42.61 12.11 -47.70
CA TRP A 13 41.48 12.57 -46.94
C TRP A 13 41.14 11.53 -45.86
N PHE A 14 41.51 11.81 -44.60
CA PHE A 14 41.03 11.07 -43.43
C PHE A 14 39.60 11.52 -43.12
N LEU A 15 38.60 10.71 -43.50
CA LEU A 15 37.23 10.86 -43.08
C LEU A 15 37.16 10.41 -41.62
N ILE A 16 37.24 11.35 -40.69
CA ILE A 16 36.89 11.12 -39.27
C ILE A 16 35.36 11.03 -39.19
N CYS A 17 34.85 9.80 -39.26
CA CYS A 17 33.47 9.52 -38.94
C CYS A 17 33.32 9.63 -37.42
N ALA A 18 33.00 10.85 -36.92
CA ALA A 18 32.65 11.05 -35.51
C ALA A 18 31.36 10.24 -35.26
N MET A 19 31.47 9.06 -34.63
CA MET A 19 30.36 8.37 -34.03
C MET A 19 29.82 9.28 -32.91
N VAL A 20 28.80 10.04 -33.25
CA VAL A 20 27.96 10.72 -32.24
C VAL A 20 27.17 9.61 -31.54
N LEU A 21 27.75 9.07 -30.49
CA LEU A 21 26.97 8.25 -29.56
C LEU A 21 25.84 9.14 -29.03
N PRO A 22 24.57 8.73 -29.16
CA PRO A 22 23.49 9.49 -28.54
C PRO A 22 23.78 9.51 -27.03
N ILE A 23 24.07 10.68 -26.49
CA ILE A 23 24.03 10.91 -25.05
C ILE A 23 22.56 10.66 -24.69
N ALA A 24 22.28 9.50 -24.14
CA ALA A 24 20.95 9.24 -23.55
C ALA A 24 20.75 10.33 -22.50
N ALA A 25 19.93 11.31 -22.81
CA ALA A 25 19.50 12.29 -21.82
C ALA A 25 18.91 11.48 -20.68
N ALA A 26 19.42 11.65 -19.45
CA ALA A 26 18.84 11.02 -18.28
C ALA A 26 17.36 11.39 -18.25
N THR A 27 16.48 10.44 -18.51
CA THR A 27 15.05 10.66 -18.49
C THR A 27 14.69 11.10 -17.06
N LYS A 28 14.03 12.25 -16.94
CA LYS A 28 13.58 12.78 -15.65
C LYS A 28 12.64 11.75 -15.05
N LYS A 29 12.94 11.25 -13.85
CA LYS A 29 12.05 10.36 -13.11
C LYS A 29 10.71 11.04 -12.84
N LEU A 30 9.61 10.30 -12.91
CA LEU A 30 8.33 10.79 -12.45
C LEU A 30 8.32 10.88 -10.92
N ASN A 31 7.90 12.03 -10.39
CA ASN A 31 7.71 12.22 -8.96
C ASN A 31 6.33 11.70 -8.56
N VAL A 32 6.31 10.59 -7.83
CA VAL A 32 5.10 9.94 -7.34
C VAL A 32 4.95 10.22 -5.84
N VAL A 33 3.82 10.77 -5.45
CA VAL A 33 3.44 10.92 -4.04
C VAL A 33 2.26 10.02 -3.76
N THR A 34 2.30 9.31 -2.65
CA THR A 34 1.20 8.41 -2.25
C THR A 34 0.65 8.78 -0.89
N SER A 35 -0.61 8.49 -0.64
CA SER A 35 -1.22 8.72 0.66
C SER A 35 -0.65 7.78 1.72
N THR A 36 -0.42 6.50 1.40
CA THR A 36 0.09 5.47 2.31
C THR A 36 1.37 4.80 1.80
N ALA A 37 2.09 4.16 2.71
CA ALA A 37 3.32 3.42 2.40
C ALA A 37 3.05 2.20 1.51
N ASP A 38 1.86 1.61 1.57
CA ASP A 38 1.48 0.46 0.75
C ASP A 38 1.35 0.83 -0.72
N MET A 39 0.70 1.97 -0.99
CA MET A 39 0.62 2.52 -2.35
C MET A 39 2.02 2.88 -2.87
N ALA A 40 2.93 3.38 -2.01
CA ALA A 40 4.31 3.63 -2.37
C ALA A 40 5.07 2.34 -2.70
N ALA A 41 4.89 1.29 -1.91
CA ALA A 41 5.53 0.00 -2.14
C ALA A 41 5.09 -0.61 -3.49
N LEU A 42 3.77 -0.60 -3.78
CA LEU A 42 3.24 -1.07 -5.04
C LEU A 42 3.69 -0.21 -6.23
N ALA A 43 3.74 1.12 -6.06
CA ALA A 43 4.26 2.02 -7.09
C ALA A 43 5.75 1.76 -7.37
N GLN A 44 6.56 1.53 -6.33
CA GLN A 44 7.98 1.21 -6.47
C GLN A 44 8.21 -0.10 -7.21
N GLU A 45 7.36 -1.12 -6.97
CA GLU A 45 7.43 -2.40 -7.67
C GLU A 45 7.30 -2.23 -9.19
N VAL A 46 6.35 -1.43 -9.64
CA VAL A 46 6.05 -1.28 -11.07
C VAL A 46 6.76 -0.09 -11.72
N GLY A 47 7.12 0.93 -10.94
CA GLY A 47 7.81 2.12 -11.45
C GLY A 47 9.34 1.99 -11.49
N GLY A 48 9.90 1.15 -10.59
CA GLY A 48 11.34 0.85 -10.55
C GLY A 48 12.21 2.10 -10.44
N ASP A 49 13.20 2.19 -11.31
CA ASP A 49 14.16 3.30 -11.39
C ASP A 49 13.66 4.52 -12.19
N LYS A 50 12.49 4.41 -12.83
CA LYS A 50 11.85 5.48 -13.61
C LYS A 50 11.03 6.44 -12.77
N ILE A 51 10.80 6.12 -11.49
CA ILE A 51 10.08 6.97 -10.56
C ILE A 51 10.92 7.35 -9.35
N SER A 52 10.52 8.41 -8.68
CA SER A 52 10.87 8.73 -7.31
C SER A 52 9.58 8.72 -6.51
N VAL A 53 9.43 7.82 -5.55
CA VAL A 53 8.20 7.67 -4.79
C VAL A 53 8.40 8.01 -3.33
N ASP A 54 7.44 8.73 -2.74
CA ASP A 54 7.36 9.02 -1.30
C ASP A 54 5.92 8.93 -0.81
N SER A 55 5.74 8.46 0.43
CA SER A 55 4.44 8.38 1.09
C SER A 55 4.25 9.50 2.11
N ILE A 56 3.03 10.01 2.23
CA ILE A 56 2.65 10.99 3.26
C ILE A 56 2.51 10.28 4.61
N ALA A 57 1.58 9.34 4.73
CA ALA A 57 1.46 8.50 5.91
C ALA A 57 2.56 7.44 5.93
N LYS A 58 3.14 7.21 7.11
CA LYS A 58 4.12 6.15 7.33
C LYS A 58 3.44 4.90 7.87
N GLY A 59 4.01 3.73 7.65
CA GLY A 59 3.39 2.45 7.99
C GLY A 59 3.07 2.23 9.47
N TYR A 60 3.72 2.99 10.37
CA TYR A 60 3.46 2.99 11.81
C TYR A 60 2.42 4.03 12.25
N GLN A 61 1.83 4.80 11.32
CA GLN A 61 0.84 5.84 11.59
C GLN A 61 -0.54 5.38 11.16
N ASP A 62 -1.55 5.83 11.89
CA ASP A 62 -2.94 5.68 11.48
C ASP A 62 -3.21 6.55 10.24
N PRO A 63 -3.56 5.94 9.08
CA PRO A 63 -3.79 6.70 7.86
C PRO A 63 -5.06 7.56 7.86
N HIS A 64 -5.97 7.34 8.80
CA HIS A 64 -7.16 8.18 8.99
C HIS A 64 -6.78 9.56 9.56
N PHE A 65 -5.72 9.62 10.38
CA PHE A 65 -5.33 10.80 11.15
C PHE A 65 -3.88 11.18 10.90
N VAL A 66 -3.63 11.89 9.79
CA VAL A 66 -2.30 12.40 9.46
C VAL A 66 -2.24 13.89 9.71
N GLU A 67 -1.31 14.31 10.56
CA GLU A 67 -1.06 15.74 10.80
C GLU A 67 -0.47 16.39 9.55
N ALA A 68 -1.16 17.42 9.03
CA ALA A 68 -0.70 18.16 7.86
C ALA A 68 0.57 18.95 8.17
N LYS A 69 1.63 18.75 7.35
CA LYS A 69 2.93 19.43 7.48
C LYS A 69 3.24 20.26 6.23
N PRO A 70 3.89 21.42 6.35
CA PRO A 70 4.27 22.24 5.20
C PRO A 70 5.13 21.47 4.17
N SER A 71 5.95 20.50 4.63
CA SER A 71 6.74 19.65 3.75
C SER A 71 5.90 18.79 2.81
N PHE A 72 4.67 18.43 3.19
CA PHE A 72 3.76 17.69 2.33
C PHE A 72 3.25 18.54 1.16
N LEU A 73 3.02 19.84 1.39
CA LEU A 73 2.65 20.76 0.32
C LEU A 73 3.76 20.89 -0.73
N LEU A 74 5.03 20.92 -0.30
CA LEU A 74 6.17 20.95 -1.22
C LEU A 74 6.22 19.68 -2.09
N LYS A 75 6.06 18.50 -1.48
CA LYS A 75 6.03 17.22 -2.21
C LYS A 75 4.89 17.19 -3.23
N LEU A 76 3.68 17.56 -2.81
CA LEU A 76 2.50 17.56 -3.68
C LEU A 76 2.62 18.59 -4.81
N ARG A 77 3.27 19.74 -4.58
CA ARG A 77 3.50 20.76 -5.62
C ARG A 77 4.34 20.21 -6.77
N GLU A 78 5.31 19.37 -6.49
CA GLU A 78 6.25 18.81 -7.45
C GLU A 78 5.81 17.45 -8.01
N ALA A 79 4.74 16.87 -7.47
CA ALA A 79 4.27 15.56 -7.88
C ALA A 79 3.79 15.56 -9.35
N ASP A 80 4.20 14.54 -10.08
CA ASP A 80 3.67 14.21 -11.41
C ASP A 80 2.46 13.26 -11.28
N LEU A 81 2.44 12.44 -10.21
CA LEU A 81 1.36 11.52 -9.88
C LEU A 81 1.10 11.53 -8.37
N LEU A 82 -0.16 11.66 -7.98
CA LEU A 82 -0.67 11.39 -6.63
C LEU A 82 -1.51 10.12 -6.66
N ILE A 83 -1.17 9.16 -5.78
CA ILE A 83 -1.94 7.93 -5.59
C ILE A 83 -2.53 7.96 -4.18
N ASN A 84 -3.85 7.91 -4.07
CA ASN A 84 -4.52 7.78 -2.78
C ASN A 84 -5.29 6.45 -2.67
N VAL A 85 -5.56 6.04 -1.44
CA VAL A 85 -6.39 4.87 -1.17
C VAL A 85 -7.84 5.15 -1.57
N GLY A 86 -8.37 6.33 -1.26
CA GLY A 86 -9.76 6.67 -1.57
C GLY A 86 -10.75 6.14 -0.53
N LEU A 87 -12.01 5.99 -0.94
CA LEU A 87 -13.13 5.57 -0.05
C LEU A 87 -13.23 6.43 1.22
N GLN A 88 -12.78 7.68 1.17
CA GLN A 88 -12.73 8.63 2.28
C GLN A 88 -11.73 8.29 3.41
N LEU A 89 -10.78 7.37 3.20
CA LEU A 89 -9.73 7.10 4.20
C LEU A 89 -9.01 8.39 4.61
N GLU A 90 -8.64 9.19 3.62
CA GLU A 90 -7.83 10.40 3.80
C GLU A 90 -8.67 11.68 3.89
N ILE A 91 -10.00 11.56 4.08
CA ILE A 91 -10.93 12.70 3.97
C ILE A 91 -10.58 13.85 4.94
N GLY A 92 -10.03 13.53 6.10
CA GLY A 92 -9.68 14.49 7.13
C GLY A 92 -8.46 15.35 6.84
N TRP A 93 -7.58 14.93 5.92
CA TRP A 93 -6.28 15.60 5.76
C TRP A 93 -5.79 15.78 4.30
N LEU A 94 -6.08 14.85 3.39
CA LEU A 94 -5.52 14.90 2.03
C LEU A 94 -6.20 15.95 1.12
N PRO A 95 -7.54 16.12 1.09
CA PRO A 95 -8.19 17.08 0.20
C PRO A 95 -7.70 18.53 0.36
N PRO A 96 -7.55 19.09 1.58
CA PRO A 96 -6.99 20.42 1.73
C PRO A 96 -5.53 20.51 1.29
N LEU A 97 -4.72 19.48 1.44
CA LEU A 97 -3.33 19.45 0.96
C LEU A 97 -3.25 19.45 -0.56
N ILE A 98 -4.13 18.69 -1.25
CA ILE A 98 -4.22 18.69 -2.73
C ILE A 98 -4.54 20.10 -3.21
N THR A 99 -5.57 20.74 -2.65
CA THR A 99 -5.98 22.09 -3.04
C THR A 99 -4.88 23.11 -2.79
N GLN A 100 -4.25 23.09 -1.61
CA GLN A 100 -3.21 24.05 -1.22
C GLN A 100 -1.86 23.80 -1.90
N SER A 101 -1.64 22.64 -2.53
CA SER A 101 -0.43 22.37 -3.30
C SER A 101 -0.32 23.23 -4.55
N TRP A 102 -1.44 23.77 -5.06
CA TRP A 102 -1.52 24.52 -6.30
C TRP A 102 -0.97 23.77 -7.52
N ASN A 103 -0.93 22.44 -7.46
CA ASN A 103 -0.48 21.59 -8.57
C ASN A 103 -1.69 21.14 -9.40
N PRO A 104 -1.88 21.68 -10.62
CA PRO A 104 -3.04 21.32 -11.44
C PRO A 104 -2.99 19.88 -11.94
N ARG A 105 -1.79 19.24 -11.95
CA ARG A 105 -1.63 17.87 -12.45
C ARG A 105 -2.26 16.82 -11.55
N ILE A 106 -2.35 17.08 -10.24
CA ILE A 106 -2.81 16.12 -9.23
C ILE A 106 -4.15 16.49 -8.59
N GLN A 107 -4.85 17.48 -9.12
CA GLN A 107 -6.22 17.77 -8.65
C GLN A 107 -7.13 16.59 -8.95
N VAL A 108 -8.18 16.40 -8.16
CA VAL A 108 -9.15 15.30 -8.37
C VAL A 108 -9.68 15.33 -9.81
N GLY A 109 -9.54 14.21 -10.52
CA GLY A 109 -9.91 14.09 -11.93
C GLY A 109 -8.84 14.52 -12.93
N ALA A 110 -7.71 15.07 -12.49
CA ALA A 110 -6.58 15.38 -13.37
C ALA A 110 -5.81 14.10 -13.78
N GLN A 111 -5.03 14.19 -14.84
CA GLN A 111 -4.28 13.06 -15.38
C GLN A 111 -3.31 12.45 -14.36
N GLY A 112 -2.67 13.25 -13.52
CA GLY A 112 -1.76 12.82 -12.45
C GLY A 112 -2.46 12.49 -11.12
N TYR A 113 -3.77 12.26 -11.10
CA TYR A 113 -4.51 11.80 -9.92
C TYR A 113 -4.97 10.36 -10.09
N LEU A 114 -4.75 9.51 -9.09
CA LEU A 114 -5.14 8.11 -9.10
C LEU A 114 -5.78 7.72 -7.76
N ASP A 115 -7.07 7.45 -7.77
CA ASP A 115 -7.78 6.78 -6.68
C ASP A 115 -7.67 5.26 -6.89
N ALA A 116 -6.93 4.58 -6.00
CA ALA A 116 -6.63 3.16 -6.15
C ALA A 116 -7.83 2.26 -5.89
N SER A 117 -8.86 2.75 -5.18
CA SER A 117 -10.07 1.98 -4.87
C SER A 117 -10.84 1.53 -6.12
N GLN A 118 -10.70 2.28 -7.22
CA GLN A 118 -11.39 1.97 -8.49
C GLN A 118 -11.00 0.61 -9.09
N PHE A 119 -9.88 0.04 -8.65
CA PHE A 119 -9.40 -1.27 -9.15
C PHE A 119 -9.80 -2.43 -8.25
N CYS A 120 -10.31 -2.15 -7.06
CA CYS A 120 -10.43 -3.13 -5.98
C CYS A 120 -11.85 -3.64 -5.81
N GLU A 121 -11.96 -4.84 -5.27
CA GLU A 121 -13.21 -5.32 -4.70
C GLU A 121 -13.38 -4.73 -3.31
N ILE A 122 -14.48 -4.00 -3.12
CA ILE A 122 -14.75 -3.28 -1.88
C ILE A 122 -15.71 -4.08 -1.02
N LEU A 123 -15.32 -4.28 0.24
CA LEU A 123 -16.11 -4.97 1.24
C LEU A 123 -16.82 -3.99 2.18
N GLU A 124 -17.74 -4.53 2.97
CA GLU A 124 -18.42 -3.80 4.05
C GLU A 124 -19.06 -2.48 3.58
N ILE A 125 -19.67 -2.48 2.38
CA ILE A 125 -20.44 -1.32 1.90
C ILE A 125 -21.72 -1.22 2.74
N PRO A 126 -21.91 -0.10 3.49
CA PRO A 126 -23.10 0.06 4.33
C PRO A 126 -24.39 0.04 3.52
N GLN A 127 -25.42 -0.63 4.05
CA GLN A 127 -26.74 -0.75 3.38
C GLN A 127 -27.67 0.45 3.64
N GLY A 128 -27.21 1.46 4.38
CA GLY A 128 -28.01 2.63 4.74
C GLY A 128 -27.18 3.91 4.83
N THR A 129 -27.82 4.98 5.30
CA THR A 129 -27.16 6.25 5.48
C THR A 129 -26.20 6.17 6.67
N VAL A 130 -24.91 6.36 6.42
CA VAL A 130 -23.90 6.47 7.48
C VAL A 130 -24.01 7.83 8.15
N THR A 131 -24.06 7.82 9.48
CA THR A 131 -24.11 9.03 10.30
C THR A 131 -22.84 9.15 11.15
N ARG A 132 -22.54 10.36 11.65
CA ARG A 132 -21.40 10.59 12.56
C ARG A 132 -21.50 9.79 13.86
N ALA A 133 -22.68 9.34 14.26
CA ALA A 133 -22.88 8.50 15.42
C ALA A 133 -22.31 7.08 15.27
N GLU A 134 -21.96 6.69 14.04
CA GLU A 134 -21.38 5.38 13.73
C GLU A 134 -19.84 5.39 13.75
N GLY A 135 -19.23 6.55 14.09
CA GLY A 135 -17.77 6.73 14.09
C GLY A 135 -17.21 6.91 12.67
N ASP A 136 -16.00 6.40 12.45
CA ASP A 136 -15.29 6.50 11.17
C ASP A 136 -15.73 5.41 10.17
N VAL A 137 -17.04 5.15 10.09
CA VAL A 137 -17.60 4.25 9.08
C VAL A 137 -17.54 4.92 7.71
N HIS A 138 -16.90 4.26 6.77
CA HIS A 138 -16.75 4.76 5.41
C HIS A 138 -18.00 4.46 4.56
N PRO A 139 -18.72 5.46 4.05
CA PRO A 139 -19.99 5.25 3.36
C PRO A 139 -19.84 4.52 2.01
N LEU A 140 -18.64 4.50 1.44
CA LEU A 140 -18.35 3.83 0.17
C LEU A 140 -17.77 2.41 0.36
N GLY A 141 -17.70 1.92 1.60
CA GLY A 141 -17.13 0.62 1.97
C GLY A 141 -15.78 0.70 2.64
N ASN A 142 -15.26 -0.44 3.08
CA ASN A 142 -14.03 -0.52 3.86
C ASN A 142 -12.80 -0.17 3.00
N PRO A 143 -11.99 0.84 3.40
CA PRO A 143 -10.86 1.30 2.62
C PRO A 143 -9.60 0.44 2.75
N HIS A 144 -9.53 -0.53 3.68
CA HIS A 144 -8.33 -1.34 3.94
C HIS A 144 -8.19 -2.52 2.96
N TYR A 145 -8.49 -2.30 1.70
CA TYR A 145 -8.57 -3.32 0.67
C TYR A 145 -7.20 -3.83 0.18
N TRP A 146 -6.10 -3.08 0.42
CA TRP A 146 -4.75 -3.45 -0.02
C TRP A 146 -4.19 -4.67 0.73
N LEU A 147 -4.80 -5.08 1.84
CA LEU A 147 -4.45 -6.27 2.61
C LEU A 147 -5.00 -7.58 2.00
N ASP A 148 -5.50 -7.52 0.78
CA ASP A 148 -5.79 -8.67 -0.08
C ASP A 148 -4.77 -8.68 -1.23
N PRO A 149 -3.96 -9.76 -1.41
CA PRO A 149 -2.98 -9.84 -2.49
C PRO A 149 -3.57 -9.66 -3.89
N ASP A 150 -4.79 -10.14 -4.12
CA ASP A 150 -5.49 -9.95 -5.40
C ASP A 150 -5.80 -8.46 -5.66
N ASN A 151 -6.20 -7.71 -4.64
CA ASN A 151 -6.35 -6.26 -4.76
C ASN A 151 -4.99 -5.58 -4.99
N GLY A 152 -3.92 -6.01 -4.29
CA GLY A 152 -2.56 -5.53 -4.53
C GLY A 152 -2.12 -5.70 -5.98
N ARG A 153 -2.44 -6.83 -6.60
CA ARG A 153 -2.23 -7.11 -8.03
C ARG A 153 -2.98 -6.12 -8.93
N ARG A 154 -4.26 -5.90 -8.64
CA ARG A 154 -5.10 -4.98 -9.42
C ARG A 154 -4.62 -3.54 -9.31
N ILE A 155 -4.24 -3.10 -8.10
CA ILE A 155 -3.66 -1.77 -7.84
C ILE A 155 -2.35 -1.61 -8.62
N ALA A 156 -1.43 -2.56 -8.53
CA ALA A 156 -0.15 -2.53 -9.22
C ALA A 156 -0.33 -2.42 -10.75
N ARG A 157 -1.28 -3.16 -11.33
CA ARG A 157 -1.65 -3.04 -12.75
C ARG A 157 -2.18 -1.63 -13.08
N GLY A 158 -3.07 -1.10 -12.24
CA GLY A 158 -3.61 0.24 -12.40
C GLY A 158 -2.53 1.32 -12.36
N ILE A 159 -1.57 1.18 -11.43
CA ILE A 159 -0.42 2.09 -11.31
C ILE A 159 0.49 1.97 -12.55
N ALA A 160 0.82 0.76 -13.01
CA ALA A 160 1.65 0.57 -14.21
C ALA A 160 1.02 1.21 -15.44
N ASN A 161 -0.28 1.06 -15.64
CA ASN A 161 -1.01 1.72 -16.72
C ASN A 161 -0.96 3.26 -16.60
N LYS A 162 -1.17 3.79 -15.39
CA LYS A 162 -1.12 5.23 -15.14
C LYS A 162 0.28 5.81 -15.39
N LEU A 163 1.34 5.10 -15.00
CA LEU A 163 2.72 5.50 -15.29
C LEU A 163 3.00 5.49 -16.80
N ALA A 164 2.51 4.47 -17.52
CA ALA A 164 2.63 4.39 -18.99
C ALA A 164 1.90 5.55 -19.71
N ASP A 165 0.75 5.98 -19.17
CA ASP A 165 0.02 7.14 -19.70
C ASP A 165 0.76 8.47 -19.46
N LEU A 166 1.48 8.59 -18.33
CA LEU A 166 2.25 9.78 -17.97
C LEU A 166 3.63 9.82 -18.65
N ASP A 167 4.22 8.67 -18.92
CA ASP A 167 5.49 8.53 -19.62
C ASP A 167 5.40 7.41 -20.69
N PRO A 168 4.84 7.72 -21.85
CA PRO A 168 4.69 6.75 -22.93
C PRO A 168 6.02 6.20 -23.47
N ALA A 169 7.13 6.92 -23.29
CA ALA A 169 8.45 6.46 -23.71
C ALA A 169 8.92 5.24 -22.91
N ASP A 170 8.57 5.17 -21.64
CA ASP A 170 8.89 4.07 -20.73
C ASP A 170 7.70 3.11 -20.50
N ALA A 171 6.62 3.18 -21.30
CA ALA A 171 5.42 2.35 -21.14
C ALA A 171 5.73 0.85 -21.11
N ALA A 172 6.58 0.36 -22.03
CA ALA A 172 6.98 -1.05 -22.07
C ALA A 172 7.72 -1.49 -20.80
N TYR A 173 8.55 -0.60 -20.22
CA TYR A 173 9.25 -0.85 -18.98
C TYR A 173 8.27 -1.06 -17.80
N PHE A 174 7.27 -0.18 -17.64
CA PHE A 174 6.28 -0.30 -16.57
C PHE A 174 5.45 -1.58 -16.70
N GLN A 175 5.06 -1.96 -17.92
CA GLN A 175 4.34 -3.21 -18.16
C GLN A 175 5.21 -4.44 -17.84
N GLN A 176 6.48 -4.45 -18.25
CA GLN A 176 7.40 -5.53 -17.90
C GLN A 176 7.57 -5.66 -16.38
N ARG A 177 7.77 -4.53 -15.67
CA ARG A 177 7.88 -4.51 -14.21
C ARG A 177 6.63 -5.08 -13.54
N PHE A 178 5.44 -4.71 -14.05
CA PHE A 178 4.18 -5.28 -13.57
C PHE A 178 4.14 -6.80 -13.77
N GLU A 179 4.51 -7.32 -14.92
CA GLU A 179 4.49 -8.78 -15.16
C GLU A 179 5.49 -9.52 -14.25
N GLU A 180 6.66 -8.94 -13.99
CA GLU A 180 7.64 -9.47 -13.03
C GLU A 180 7.07 -9.49 -11.59
N PHE A 181 6.45 -8.38 -11.16
CA PHE A 181 5.76 -8.31 -9.86
C PHE A 181 4.63 -9.34 -9.79
N ASN A 182 3.77 -9.42 -10.78
CA ASN A 182 2.66 -10.35 -10.87
C ASN A 182 3.10 -11.81 -10.75
N LYS A 183 4.19 -12.19 -11.42
CA LYS A 183 4.77 -13.55 -11.32
C LYS A 183 5.25 -13.84 -9.90
N ARG A 184 5.96 -12.91 -9.26
CA ARG A 184 6.44 -13.06 -7.89
C ARG A 184 5.27 -13.13 -6.91
N LEU A 185 4.25 -12.28 -7.09
CA LEU A 185 3.08 -12.26 -6.23
C LEU A 185 2.31 -13.59 -6.32
N SER A 186 2.11 -14.14 -7.52
CA SER A 186 1.46 -15.44 -7.68
C SER A 186 2.21 -16.58 -6.98
N ALA A 187 3.54 -16.55 -7.00
CA ALA A 187 4.36 -17.53 -6.28
C ALA A 187 4.25 -17.35 -4.75
N ALA A 188 4.21 -16.10 -4.28
CA ALA A 188 4.05 -15.79 -2.87
C ALA A 188 2.66 -16.16 -2.35
N GLU A 189 1.59 -15.90 -3.10
CA GLU A 189 0.22 -16.31 -2.76
C GLU A 189 0.10 -17.83 -2.59
N LEU A 190 0.68 -18.61 -3.50
CA LEU A 190 0.69 -20.07 -3.36
C LEU A 190 1.35 -20.54 -2.03
N LYS A 191 2.43 -19.85 -1.63
CA LYS A 191 3.10 -20.12 -0.34
C LYS A 191 2.19 -19.71 0.81
N TRP A 192 1.69 -18.49 0.83
CA TRP A 192 0.84 -17.93 1.90
C TRP A 192 -0.45 -18.73 2.08
N ASP A 193 -1.10 -19.11 0.97
CA ASP A 193 -2.29 -19.98 1.00
C ASP A 193 -2.02 -21.35 1.59
N ALA A 194 -0.88 -21.96 1.23
CA ALA A 194 -0.48 -23.25 1.79
C ALA A 194 -0.20 -23.15 3.29
N GLU A 195 0.49 -22.09 3.73
CA GLU A 195 0.83 -21.84 5.13
C GLU A 195 -0.42 -21.53 5.97
N MET A 196 -1.39 -20.77 5.44
CA MET A 196 -2.62 -20.41 6.13
C MET A 196 -3.73 -21.46 6.05
N LYS A 197 -3.63 -22.42 5.13
CA LYS A 197 -4.64 -23.48 4.93
C LYS A 197 -5.05 -24.23 6.21
N PRO A 198 -4.12 -24.60 7.13
CA PRO A 198 -4.48 -25.29 8.38
C PRO A 198 -5.31 -24.41 9.34
N TYR A 199 -5.26 -23.09 9.15
CA TYR A 199 -5.87 -22.11 10.05
C TYR A 199 -7.17 -21.51 9.50
N ARG A 200 -7.67 -21.97 8.36
CA ARG A 200 -8.98 -21.54 7.83
C ARG A 200 -10.09 -21.82 8.83
N GLY A 201 -10.95 -20.84 9.04
CA GLY A 201 -12.03 -20.87 10.04
C GLY A 201 -11.57 -20.55 11.47
N GLN A 202 -10.28 -20.29 11.69
CA GLN A 202 -9.83 -19.79 12.99
C GLN A 202 -10.41 -18.42 13.29
N LYS A 203 -10.88 -18.25 14.53
CA LYS A 203 -11.52 -17.03 15.00
C LYS A 203 -10.47 -16.04 15.49
N VAL A 204 -10.64 -14.79 15.10
CA VAL A 204 -9.81 -13.66 15.57
C VAL A 204 -10.70 -12.51 16.00
N VAL A 205 -10.18 -11.69 16.91
CA VAL A 205 -10.71 -10.35 17.22
C VAL A 205 -9.69 -9.35 16.71
N THR A 206 -10.12 -8.25 16.10
CA THR A 206 -9.23 -7.16 15.69
C THR A 206 -9.52 -5.90 16.49
N TYR A 207 -8.56 -5.00 16.62
CA TYR A 207 -8.82 -3.74 17.32
C TYR A 207 -9.78 -2.89 16.50
N HIS A 208 -9.38 -2.53 15.30
CA HIS A 208 -10.14 -1.80 14.30
C HIS A 208 -10.59 -2.72 13.14
N ARG A 209 -11.40 -2.21 12.23
CA ARG A 209 -11.86 -2.94 11.03
C ARG A 209 -10.85 -2.88 9.88
N SER A 210 -9.56 -3.08 10.17
CA SER A 210 -8.50 -3.00 9.17
C SER A 210 -8.33 -4.26 8.32
N PHE A 211 -8.81 -5.42 8.78
CA PHE A 211 -8.43 -6.70 8.21
C PHE A 211 -9.54 -7.52 7.52
N PRO A 212 -10.68 -6.98 7.06
CA PRO A 212 -11.73 -7.81 6.45
C PRO A 212 -11.28 -8.43 5.14
N ASN A 213 -10.49 -7.72 4.32
CA ASN A 213 -9.97 -8.25 3.06
C ASN A 213 -8.94 -9.36 3.30
N PHE A 214 -8.02 -9.18 4.24
CA PHE A 214 -7.06 -10.20 4.67
C PHE A 214 -7.79 -11.44 5.22
N ALA A 215 -8.73 -11.23 6.15
CA ALA A 215 -9.47 -12.31 6.77
C ALA A 215 -10.28 -13.12 5.73
N ARG A 216 -10.92 -12.44 4.78
CA ARG A 216 -11.63 -13.10 3.69
C ARG A 216 -10.71 -13.93 2.82
N HIS A 217 -9.56 -13.38 2.41
CA HIS A 217 -8.60 -14.05 1.54
C HIS A 217 -8.06 -15.34 2.17
N PHE A 218 -7.61 -15.26 3.41
CA PHE A 218 -7.02 -16.40 4.13
C PHE A 218 -8.02 -17.26 4.89
N GLY A 219 -9.31 -16.90 4.87
CA GLY A 219 -10.39 -17.67 5.48
C GLY A 219 -10.42 -17.61 7.00
N LEU A 220 -10.05 -16.49 7.61
CA LEU A 220 -10.21 -16.24 9.04
C LEU A 220 -11.61 -15.73 9.34
N ASP A 221 -12.10 -15.99 10.56
CA ASP A 221 -13.39 -15.52 11.05
C ASP A 221 -13.18 -14.38 12.05
N VAL A 222 -13.48 -13.15 11.64
CA VAL A 222 -13.42 -11.96 12.52
C VAL A 222 -14.70 -11.89 13.32
N ILE A 223 -14.67 -12.36 14.57
CA ILE A 223 -15.88 -12.49 15.42
C ILE A 223 -16.22 -11.20 16.19
N GLY A 224 -15.34 -10.22 16.23
CA GLY A 224 -15.57 -8.97 16.95
C GLY A 224 -14.41 -8.00 16.88
N TYR A 225 -14.64 -6.81 17.43
CA TYR A 225 -13.71 -5.69 17.43
C TYR A 225 -13.51 -5.13 18.82
N VAL A 226 -12.28 -4.68 19.15
CA VAL A 226 -12.00 -4.00 20.43
C VAL A 226 -12.70 -2.65 20.48
N GLU A 227 -12.72 -1.91 19.38
CA GLU A 227 -13.56 -0.72 19.23
C GLU A 227 -15.03 -1.13 19.05
N PRO A 228 -15.97 -0.50 19.77
CA PRO A 228 -17.40 -0.76 19.56
C PRO A 228 -17.87 -0.27 18.19
N ARG A 229 -17.22 0.78 17.68
CA ARG A 229 -17.39 1.35 16.33
C ARG A 229 -16.06 1.95 15.89
N PRO A 230 -15.76 2.01 14.57
CA PRO A 230 -14.51 2.57 14.06
C PRO A 230 -14.25 3.97 14.64
N GLY A 231 -13.05 4.19 15.18
CA GLY A 231 -12.65 5.46 15.76
C GLY A 231 -13.29 5.81 17.12
N ILE A 232 -14.13 4.93 17.68
CA ILE A 232 -14.72 5.10 19.00
C ILE A 232 -13.99 4.23 20.03
N PRO A 233 -13.34 4.81 21.04
CA PRO A 233 -12.60 4.04 22.05
C PRO A 233 -13.48 3.02 22.77
N PRO A 234 -12.91 1.85 23.18
CA PRO A 234 -13.65 0.81 23.87
C PRO A 234 -14.21 1.30 25.22
N THR A 235 -15.48 0.97 25.46
CA THR A 235 -16.15 1.22 26.74
C THR A 235 -16.04 0.01 27.65
N PRO A 236 -16.16 0.18 29.00
CA PRO A 236 -16.14 -0.97 29.93
C PRO A 236 -17.21 -2.03 29.61
N SER A 237 -18.44 -1.62 29.27
CA SER A 237 -19.52 -2.54 28.92
C SER A 237 -19.19 -3.36 27.67
N HIS A 238 -18.75 -2.70 26.60
CA HIS A 238 -18.35 -3.38 25.37
C HIS A 238 -17.15 -4.34 25.59
N THR A 239 -16.19 -3.93 26.42
CA THR A 239 -15.05 -4.78 26.77
C THR A 239 -15.49 -6.06 27.48
N ILE A 240 -16.45 -5.97 28.43
CA ILE A 240 -17.01 -7.14 29.12
C ILE A 240 -17.73 -8.06 28.13
N GLU A 241 -18.56 -7.52 27.26
CA GLU A 241 -19.26 -8.27 26.21
C GLU A 241 -18.30 -8.99 25.26
N LEU A 242 -17.23 -8.30 24.85
CA LEU A 242 -16.18 -8.86 23.98
C LEU A 242 -15.41 -9.99 24.69
N ILE A 243 -15.08 -9.85 25.98
CA ILE A 243 -14.46 -10.91 26.80
C ILE A 243 -15.36 -12.14 26.85
N GLN A 244 -16.66 -11.95 27.06
CA GLN A 244 -17.62 -13.06 27.07
C GLN A 244 -17.71 -13.75 25.68
N LEU A 245 -17.72 -12.97 24.60
CA LEU A 245 -17.70 -13.47 23.23
C LEU A 245 -16.44 -14.31 22.98
N ILE A 246 -15.25 -13.78 23.28
CA ILE A 246 -13.97 -14.46 23.10
C ILE A 246 -13.96 -15.83 23.84
N LYS A 247 -14.42 -15.83 25.10
CA LYS A 247 -14.50 -17.07 25.92
C LYS A 247 -15.49 -18.08 25.32
N ARG A 248 -16.70 -17.64 24.95
CA ARG A 248 -17.73 -18.49 24.37
C ARG A 248 -17.30 -19.11 23.03
N GLU A 249 -16.67 -18.31 22.19
CA GLU A 249 -16.23 -18.72 20.87
C GLU A 249 -14.84 -19.36 20.83
N ASN A 250 -14.18 -19.46 22.00
CA ASN A 250 -12.81 -19.98 22.16
C ASN A 250 -11.80 -19.28 21.22
N CYS A 251 -11.95 -17.97 21.03
CA CYS A 251 -11.05 -17.18 20.22
C CYS A 251 -9.69 -17.05 20.91
N LYS A 252 -8.60 -17.32 20.17
CA LYS A 252 -7.25 -17.40 20.72
C LYS A 252 -6.37 -16.18 20.40
N VAL A 253 -6.80 -15.32 19.50
CA VAL A 253 -5.95 -14.23 18.97
C VAL A 253 -6.71 -12.92 18.92
N VAL A 254 -6.07 -11.86 19.44
CA VAL A 254 -6.50 -10.47 19.30
C VAL A 254 -5.44 -9.71 18.50
N LEU A 255 -5.81 -9.15 17.36
CA LEU A 255 -4.96 -8.37 16.46
C LEU A 255 -5.09 -6.89 16.80
N VAL A 256 -3.95 -6.20 16.93
CA VAL A 256 -3.92 -4.78 17.27
C VAL A 256 -2.94 -4.06 16.37
N GLU A 257 -3.35 -3.00 15.72
CA GLU A 257 -2.48 -2.16 14.91
C GLU A 257 -1.48 -1.40 15.79
N PRO A 258 -0.25 -1.09 15.30
CA PRO A 258 0.85 -0.58 16.12
C PRO A 258 0.60 0.81 16.72
N TYR A 259 -0.37 1.56 16.21
CA TYR A 259 -0.70 2.90 16.67
C TYR A 259 -1.83 2.95 17.72
N PHE A 260 -2.46 1.81 18.04
CA PHE A 260 -3.45 1.76 19.12
C PHE A 260 -2.84 1.41 20.48
N ASP A 261 -3.49 1.90 21.55
CA ASP A 261 -3.11 1.58 22.93
C ASP A 261 -3.37 0.11 23.25
N LEU A 262 -2.33 -0.57 23.71
CA LEU A 262 -2.39 -1.99 24.07
C LEU A 262 -3.04 -2.30 25.43
N LYS A 263 -3.37 -1.29 26.24
CA LYS A 263 -3.86 -1.48 27.62
C LYS A 263 -5.16 -2.30 27.66
N THR A 264 -6.14 -1.93 26.86
CA THR A 264 -7.42 -2.65 26.81
C THR A 264 -7.26 -4.03 26.15
N PRO A 265 -6.62 -4.19 24.98
CA PRO A 265 -6.34 -5.52 24.41
C PRO A 265 -5.60 -6.46 25.38
N GLN A 266 -4.56 -5.98 26.06
CA GLN A 266 -3.82 -6.78 27.05
C GLN A 266 -4.69 -7.20 28.24
N SER A 267 -5.62 -6.34 28.67
CA SER A 267 -6.59 -6.72 29.70
C SER A 267 -7.52 -7.82 29.22
N ILE A 268 -8.02 -7.72 27.97
CA ILE A 268 -8.81 -8.77 27.32
C ILE A 268 -8.01 -10.07 27.26
N GLY A 269 -6.76 -10.02 26.83
CA GLY A 269 -5.87 -11.19 26.77
C GLY A 269 -5.69 -11.87 28.13
N ARG A 270 -5.44 -11.10 29.20
CA ARG A 270 -5.33 -11.65 30.58
C ARG A 270 -6.61 -12.35 31.05
N GLU A 271 -7.77 -11.79 30.72
CA GLU A 271 -9.06 -12.31 31.14
C GLU A 271 -9.53 -13.54 30.33
N THR A 272 -9.06 -13.68 29.10
CA THR A 272 -9.52 -14.72 28.15
C THR A 272 -8.51 -15.80 27.86
N GLY A 273 -7.23 -15.54 28.12
CA GLY A 273 -6.12 -16.37 27.66
C GLY A 273 -5.77 -16.17 26.18
N ALA A 274 -6.45 -15.26 25.48
CA ALA A 274 -6.14 -14.95 24.08
C ALA A 274 -4.80 -14.19 23.98
N GLN A 275 -4.02 -14.54 22.96
CA GLN A 275 -2.78 -13.83 22.64
C GLN A 275 -3.08 -12.50 21.96
N VAL A 276 -2.47 -11.43 22.46
CA VAL A 276 -2.54 -10.10 21.85
C VAL A 276 -1.28 -9.91 21.01
N ILE A 277 -1.45 -9.75 19.72
CA ILE A 277 -0.33 -9.53 18.80
C ILE A 277 -0.46 -8.18 18.09
N VAL A 278 0.65 -7.47 17.99
CA VAL A 278 0.73 -6.27 17.15
C VAL A 278 0.84 -6.74 15.71
N TYR A 279 -0.19 -6.42 14.93
CA TYR A 279 -0.39 -6.88 13.56
C TYR A 279 -0.33 -5.69 12.61
N LEU A 280 0.46 -5.81 11.54
CA LEU A 280 0.77 -4.64 10.73
C LEU A 280 -0.30 -4.41 9.65
N PRO A 281 -0.92 -3.24 9.62
CA PRO A 281 -1.80 -2.88 8.51
C PRO A 281 -1.05 -2.34 7.30
N SER A 282 0.27 -2.09 7.41
CA SER A 282 1.00 -1.32 6.40
C SER A 282 2.49 -1.60 6.35
N VAL A 283 3.04 -1.53 5.15
CA VAL A 283 4.49 -1.55 4.89
C VAL A 283 5.18 -0.45 5.71
N GLY A 284 6.29 -0.79 6.37
CA GLY A 284 7.02 0.14 7.24
C GLY A 284 6.42 0.30 8.63
N GLY A 285 5.46 -0.54 9.02
CA GLY A 285 4.99 -0.66 10.40
C GLY A 285 6.09 -1.17 11.33
N GLU A 286 6.98 -2.01 10.82
CA GLU A 286 8.22 -2.44 11.44
C GLU A 286 9.40 -2.23 10.49
N LYS A 287 10.62 -2.04 11.02
CA LYS A 287 11.81 -1.68 10.23
C LYS A 287 12.18 -2.73 9.17
N GLN A 288 11.94 -4.01 9.44
CA GLN A 288 12.21 -5.11 8.54
C GLN A 288 11.13 -5.32 7.48
N VAL A 289 10.00 -4.65 7.57
CA VAL A 289 8.89 -4.74 6.62
C VAL A 289 8.98 -3.58 5.65
N THR A 290 9.76 -3.74 4.60
CA THR A 290 10.14 -2.65 3.67
C THR A 290 9.40 -2.69 2.34
N ASN A 291 8.69 -3.79 2.05
CA ASN A 291 7.95 -3.99 0.81
C ASN A 291 6.67 -4.81 1.02
N TYR A 292 5.86 -4.89 -0.02
CA TYR A 292 4.55 -5.51 0.02
C TYR A 292 4.59 -7.01 0.36
N PHE A 293 5.62 -7.75 -0.08
CA PHE A 293 5.77 -9.18 0.22
C PHE A 293 6.14 -9.40 1.68
N GLU A 294 7.06 -8.60 2.20
CA GLU A 294 7.50 -8.70 3.60
C GLU A 294 6.37 -8.40 4.58
N LEU A 295 5.38 -7.56 4.20
CA LEU A 295 4.18 -7.32 5.01
C LEU A 295 3.41 -8.62 5.23
N PHE A 296 3.10 -9.35 4.17
CA PHE A 296 2.37 -10.61 4.27
C PHE A 296 3.20 -11.72 4.94
N ASP A 297 4.49 -11.84 4.59
CA ASP A 297 5.37 -12.82 5.23
C ASP A 297 5.45 -12.61 6.75
N TYR A 298 5.57 -11.36 7.18
CA TYR A 298 5.64 -10.99 8.60
C TYR A 298 4.32 -11.31 9.32
N ASP A 299 3.22 -10.85 8.79
CA ASP A 299 1.90 -10.97 9.39
C ASP A 299 1.40 -12.41 9.45
N ILE A 300 1.58 -13.17 8.37
CA ILE A 300 1.27 -14.61 8.33
C ILE A 300 2.13 -15.37 9.34
N GLY A 301 3.43 -15.06 9.41
CA GLY A 301 4.33 -15.65 10.38
C GLY A 301 3.90 -15.40 11.84
N LEU A 302 3.43 -14.20 12.16
CA LEU A 302 2.89 -13.88 13.49
C LEU A 302 1.62 -14.66 13.81
N LEU A 303 0.68 -14.74 12.86
CA LEU A 303 -0.56 -15.50 13.04
C LEU A 303 -0.32 -16.98 13.26
N ILE A 304 0.53 -17.61 12.44
CA ILE A 304 0.87 -19.02 12.55
C ILE A 304 1.46 -19.30 13.93
N LYS A 305 2.42 -18.48 14.38
CA LYS A 305 3.02 -18.59 15.70
C LYS A 305 2.00 -18.47 16.82
N ALA A 306 1.08 -17.52 16.72
CA ALA A 306 0.03 -17.31 17.71
C ALA A 306 -0.93 -18.50 17.78
N PHE A 307 -1.37 -19.03 16.63
CA PHE A 307 -2.26 -20.19 16.59
C PHE A 307 -1.57 -21.47 17.12
N GLN A 308 -0.29 -21.69 16.82
CA GLN A 308 0.47 -22.85 17.30
C GLN A 308 0.71 -22.85 18.82
N SER A 309 0.93 -21.67 19.41
CA SER A 309 1.18 -21.52 20.84
C SER A 309 -0.10 -21.47 21.69
N SER A 310 -1.27 -21.54 21.07
CA SER A 310 -2.59 -21.51 21.73
C SER A 310 -3.19 -22.92 21.94
N HIS A 311 -2.41 -23.95 21.62
CA HIS A 311 -2.69 -25.36 21.89
C HIS A 311 -1.92 -25.79 23.10
#